data_022041992f1399df126cc05d23f139bc
#
_entry.id   022041992f1399df126cc05d23f139bc
#
_cell.length_a   1.000
_cell.length_b   1.000
_cell.length_c   1.000
_cell.angle_alpha   90.00
_cell.angle_beta   90.00
_cell.angle_gamma   90.00
#
_symmetry.space_group_name_H-M   'P 1'
#
loop_
_entity.id
_entity.type
_entity.pdbx_description
1 polymer ?
#
loop_
_entity_poly.entity_id
_entity_poly.type
_entity_poly.pdbx_seq_one_letter_code
_entity_poly.pdbx_strand_id
1 'polypeptide(L)'
;AFRALDTEYEFELRAPDRLVGSLLYDMEEEELEPYAHKGNSVFIKTKDIDKLMRLRSMQSILMPIARDMDASDAKQLLQCGRFMREFFENCCDGEPPYGYRIELRGEVKDRAAQSRAIAAVIDSEKLVNAPSDYEAELIFEINEQGRADAFLQPTVFCDDRFTYRTEALPASIHPATAAAVLRYAMEHMKVNARVLDPCCGSGTLLIEREKLAPAASLTGVDIAHRAIDIARKNAENAGSKAKFICNDMLRFEAKRPYDEIVANLPFGNRVGTHANNERLYAGLLDRLPQWLNEDGVAILYTMEFTLLKKLIRERPKLKLVTETRTEAGGLMPGIFIIKLK
;
A
#
# COMPACT_ATOMS: atom_id res chain seq x y z
N ALA A 1 -22.00 6.53 12.92
CA ALA A 1 -21.66 6.16 11.53
C ALA A 1 -21.36 7.40 10.72
N PHE A 2 -20.61 7.26 9.62
CA PHE A 2 -20.37 8.32 8.66
C PHE A 2 -21.62 8.51 7.77
N ARG A 3 -22.04 9.76 7.57
CA ARG A 3 -23.18 10.10 6.68
C ARG A 3 -22.69 10.37 5.26
N ALA A 4 -22.20 11.58 5.05
CA ALA A 4 -21.62 12.09 3.82
C ALA A 4 -20.96 13.44 4.13
N LEU A 5 -20.12 13.94 3.25
CA LEU A 5 -19.62 15.30 3.33
C LEU A 5 -20.58 16.25 2.63
N ASP A 6 -21.13 17.23 3.34
CA ASP A 6 -21.98 18.27 2.75
C ASP A 6 -21.16 19.31 2.01
N THR A 7 -19.91 19.53 2.43
CA THR A 7 -18.97 20.48 1.84
C THR A 7 -17.68 19.79 1.43
N GLU A 8 -16.91 20.44 0.55
CA GLU A 8 -15.58 19.96 0.19
C GLU A 8 -14.61 20.17 1.34
N TYR A 9 -13.79 19.14 1.57
CA TYR A 9 -12.64 19.18 2.47
C TYR A 9 -11.35 19.00 1.66
N GLU A 10 -10.27 19.50 2.22
CA GLU A 10 -8.93 19.26 1.70
C GLU A 10 -8.41 17.91 2.20
N PHE A 11 -7.89 17.11 1.28
CA PHE A 11 -7.24 15.84 1.58
C PHE A 11 -5.81 15.83 1.05
N GLU A 12 -4.91 15.27 1.84
CA GLU A 12 -3.60 14.81 1.43
C GLU A 12 -3.66 13.30 1.29
N LEU A 13 -3.59 12.82 0.06
CA LEU A 13 -3.54 11.40 -0.28
C LEU A 13 -2.08 10.99 -0.46
N ARG A 14 -1.63 9.95 0.24
CA ARG A 14 -0.25 9.48 0.14
C ARG A 14 -0.15 8.19 -0.64
N ALA A 15 0.70 8.17 -1.63
CA ALA A 15 1.14 6.98 -2.35
C ALA A 15 2.35 6.35 -1.64
N PRO A 16 2.69 5.07 -1.91
CA PRO A 16 4.00 4.55 -1.60
C PRO A 16 5.09 5.41 -2.23
N ASP A 17 6.22 5.57 -1.54
CA ASP A 17 7.31 6.46 -2.00
C ASP A 17 7.70 6.19 -3.46
N ARG A 18 7.95 7.25 -4.22
CA ARG A 18 8.26 7.24 -5.68
C ARG A 18 7.22 6.57 -6.58
N LEU A 19 6.04 6.25 -6.07
CA LEU A 19 4.93 5.69 -6.85
C LEU A 19 3.72 6.63 -6.92
N VAL A 20 3.93 7.93 -6.72
CA VAL A 20 2.87 8.93 -6.82
C VAL A 20 2.18 8.93 -8.20
N GLY A 21 2.91 8.59 -9.27
CA GLY A 21 2.32 8.42 -10.61
C GLY A 21 1.24 7.35 -10.66
N SER A 22 1.37 6.28 -9.87
CA SER A 22 0.34 5.24 -9.76
C SER A 22 -0.95 5.77 -9.12
N LEU A 23 -0.82 6.61 -8.10
CA LEU A 23 -1.98 7.26 -7.46
C LEU A 23 -2.64 8.29 -8.39
N LEU A 24 -1.84 9.09 -9.09
CA LEU A 24 -2.37 10.05 -10.06
C LEU A 24 -3.14 9.37 -11.20
N TYR A 25 -2.68 8.19 -11.64
CA TYR A 25 -3.38 7.40 -12.63
C TYR A 25 -4.70 6.84 -12.10
N ASP A 26 -4.72 6.30 -10.85
CA ASP A 26 -5.98 5.88 -10.21
C ASP A 26 -6.97 7.06 -10.11
N MET A 27 -6.48 8.27 -9.79
CA MET A 27 -7.32 9.47 -9.69
C MET A 27 -7.90 9.89 -11.06
N GLU A 28 -7.13 9.78 -12.14
CA GLU A 28 -7.59 10.06 -13.50
C GLU A 28 -8.73 9.09 -13.89
N GLU A 29 -8.61 7.80 -13.59
CA GLU A 29 -9.67 6.81 -13.85
C GLU A 29 -10.96 7.09 -13.06
N GLU A 30 -10.86 7.65 -11.86
CA GLU A 30 -12.00 8.05 -11.02
C GLU A 30 -12.48 9.49 -11.29
N GLU A 31 -11.93 10.18 -12.30
CA GLU A 31 -12.26 11.56 -12.62
C GLU A 31 -12.08 12.51 -11.40
N LEU A 32 -10.99 12.34 -10.68
CA LEU A 32 -10.59 13.17 -9.56
C LEU A 32 -9.45 14.10 -9.98
N GLU A 33 -9.64 15.40 -9.80
CA GLU A 33 -8.68 16.43 -10.20
C GLU A 33 -7.89 16.94 -8.98
N PRO A 34 -6.62 16.53 -8.79
CA PRO A 34 -5.76 17.11 -7.77
C PRO A 34 -5.34 18.52 -8.16
N TYR A 35 -5.25 19.43 -7.19
CA TYR A 35 -4.75 20.78 -7.43
C TYR A 35 -3.22 20.89 -7.25
N ALA A 36 -2.57 19.93 -6.59
CA ALA A 36 -1.12 19.87 -6.39
C ALA A 36 -0.65 18.46 -6.05
N HIS A 37 0.64 18.20 -6.27
CA HIS A 37 1.33 17.05 -5.68
C HIS A 37 2.76 17.44 -5.28
N LYS A 38 3.28 16.79 -4.22
CA LYS A 38 4.65 17.00 -3.73
C LYS A 38 5.18 15.69 -3.12
N GLY A 39 6.31 15.20 -3.64
CA GLY A 39 6.86 13.92 -3.20
C GLY A 39 5.88 12.78 -3.47
N ASN A 40 5.49 12.06 -2.42
CA ASN A 40 4.50 10.98 -2.48
C ASN A 40 3.07 11.43 -2.10
N SER A 41 2.86 12.72 -1.85
CA SER A 41 1.57 13.30 -1.47
C SER A 41 0.89 13.97 -2.66
N VAL A 42 -0.42 13.75 -2.78
CA VAL A 42 -1.33 14.40 -3.73
C VAL A 42 -2.40 15.14 -2.95
N PHE A 43 -2.68 16.39 -3.34
CA PHE A 43 -3.64 17.26 -2.65
C PHE A 43 -4.88 17.47 -3.50
N ILE A 44 -6.04 17.24 -2.89
CA ILE A 44 -7.35 17.39 -3.55
C ILE A 44 -8.36 18.03 -2.60
N LYS A 45 -9.29 18.80 -3.16
CA LYS A 45 -10.50 19.24 -2.47
C LYS A 45 -11.68 18.49 -3.05
N THR A 46 -12.40 17.78 -2.22
CA THR A 46 -13.56 16.99 -2.65
C THR A 46 -14.49 16.70 -1.47
N LYS A 47 -15.70 16.31 -1.75
CA LYS A 47 -16.64 15.69 -0.82
C LYS A 47 -16.94 14.22 -1.17
N ASP A 48 -16.41 13.72 -2.27
CA ASP A 48 -16.70 12.39 -2.79
C ASP A 48 -15.72 11.36 -2.19
N ILE A 49 -16.03 10.92 -0.97
CA ILE A 49 -15.24 9.92 -0.27
C ILE A 49 -15.29 8.56 -0.98
N ASP A 50 -16.40 8.22 -1.62
CA ASP A 50 -16.56 6.94 -2.32
C ASP A 50 -15.57 6.81 -3.47
N LYS A 51 -15.30 7.89 -4.19
CA LYS A 51 -14.25 7.91 -5.20
C LYS A 51 -12.85 7.77 -4.59
N LEU A 52 -12.57 8.46 -3.48
CA LEU A 52 -11.30 8.32 -2.78
C LEU A 52 -11.06 6.88 -2.30
N MET A 53 -12.11 6.19 -1.82
CA MET A 53 -12.03 4.81 -1.36
C MET A 53 -11.90 3.77 -2.49
N ARG A 54 -11.90 4.19 -3.77
CA ARG A 54 -11.57 3.31 -4.91
C ARG A 54 -10.10 3.37 -5.31
N LEU A 55 -9.34 4.37 -4.86
CA LEU A 55 -7.93 4.57 -5.20
C LEU A 55 -7.05 3.50 -4.54
N ARG A 56 -6.77 2.43 -5.26
CA ARG A 56 -6.06 1.28 -4.70
C ARG A 56 -4.58 1.54 -4.43
N SER A 57 -3.95 2.46 -5.18
CA SER A 57 -2.56 2.89 -4.96
C SER A 57 -2.41 3.89 -3.81
N MET A 58 -3.50 4.33 -3.19
CA MET A 58 -3.48 5.21 -2.03
C MET A 58 -3.16 4.43 -0.75
N GLN A 59 -2.09 4.81 -0.08
CA GLN A 59 -1.64 4.20 1.17
C GLN A 59 -2.33 4.81 2.40
N SER A 60 -2.54 6.12 2.40
CA SER A 60 -3.26 6.82 3.47
C SER A 60 -3.99 8.04 2.95
N ILE A 61 -5.06 8.39 3.65
CA ILE A 61 -5.85 9.60 3.45
C ILE A 61 -5.79 10.44 4.72
N LEU A 62 -5.39 11.70 4.59
CA LEU A 62 -5.20 12.63 5.70
C LEU A 62 -5.93 13.94 5.39
N MET A 63 -6.51 14.56 6.40
CA MET A 63 -7.07 15.91 6.32
C MET A 63 -6.09 16.88 7.00
N PRO A 64 -5.41 17.78 6.27
CA PRO A 64 -4.51 18.75 6.88
C PRO A 64 -5.27 19.70 7.79
N ILE A 65 -4.79 19.88 9.03
CA ILE A 65 -5.35 20.85 10.00
C ILE A 65 -4.42 22.05 10.15
N ALA A 66 -3.13 21.80 10.36
CA ALA A 66 -2.13 22.85 10.53
C ALA A 66 -0.77 22.38 10.01
N ARG A 67 0.04 23.34 9.59
CA ARG A 67 1.42 23.10 9.16
C ARG A 67 2.36 23.87 10.06
N ASP A 68 3.55 23.31 10.28
CA ASP A 68 4.64 23.94 11.05
C ASP A 68 4.18 24.52 12.38
N MET A 69 3.37 23.79 13.14
CA MET A 69 2.83 24.21 14.42
C MET A 69 3.74 23.80 15.59
N ASP A 70 3.54 24.45 16.74
CA ASP A 70 4.07 23.99 18.02
C ASP A 70 3.03 23.11 18.71
N ALA A 71 3.32 21.80 18.84
CA ALA A 71 2.43 20.84 19.49
C ALA A 71 2.31 21.01 21.01
N SER A 72 2.98 22.00 21.61
CA SER A 72 2.81 22.44 23.02
C SER A 72 1.98 23.72 23.15
N ASP A 73 1.70 24.44 22.06
CA ASP A 73 0.90 25.66 22.07
C ASP A 73 -0.60 25.35 22.21
N ALA A 74 -1.15 25.67 23.37
CA ALA A 74 -2.56 25.40 23.69
C ALA A 74 -3.54 26.05 22.67
N LYS A 75 -3.23 27.22 22.12
CA LYS A 75 -4.09 27.89 21.14
C LYS A 75 -4.14 27.12 19.82
N GLN A 76 -3.00 26.59 19.36
CA GLN A 76 -2.92 25.80 18.14
C GLN A 76 -3.59 24.42 18.34
N LEU A 77 -3.42 23.81 19.52
CA LEU A 77 -4.11 22.58 19.88
C LEU A 77 -5.64 22.73 19.92
N LEU A 78 -6.13 23.85 20.47
CA LEU A 78 -7.56 24.16 20.48
C LEU A 78 -8.13 24.36 19.06
N GLN A 79 -7.32 24.83 18.10
CA GLN A 79 -7.71 24.88 16.67
C GLN A 79 -7.88 23.48 16.11
N CYS A 80 -7.01 22.53 16.44
CA CYS A 80 -7.16 21.12 16.07
C CYS A 80 -8.45 20.54 16.66
N GLY A 81 -8.74 20.80 17.94
CA GLY A 81 -9.99 20.36 18.58
C GLY A 81 -11.24 20.96 17.92
N ARG A 82 -11.20 22.26 17.54
CA ARG A 82 -12.30 22.88 16.81
C ARG A 82 -12.53 22.21 15.47
N PHE A 83 -11.50 21.99 14.69
CA PHE A 83 -11.60 21.33 13.39
C PHE A 83 -12.24 19.93 13.51
N MET A 84 -11.76 19.10 14.45
CA MET A 84 -12.31 17.77 14.68
C MET A 84 -13.79 17.82 15.06
N ARG A 85 -14.17 18.70 15.99
CA ARG A 85 -15.55 18.84 16.41
C ARG A 85 -16.46 19.23 15.23
N GLU A 86 -16.08 20.26 14.47
CA GLU A 86 -16.86 20.72 13.30
C GLU A 86 -16.99 19.61 12.26
N PHE A 87 -15.90 18.85 12.01
CA PHE A 87 -15.92 17.70 11.13
C PHE A 87 -16.90 16.63 11.60
N PHE A 88 -16.83 16.19 12.85
CA PHE A 88 -17.73 15.15 13.37
C PHE A 88 -19.20 15.59 13.39
N GLU A 89 -19.50 16.80 13.84
CA GLU A 89 -20.86 17.34 13.86
C GLU A 89 -21.47 17.41 12.44
N ASN A 90 -20.66 17.68 11.43
CA ASN A 90 -21.12 17.78 10.04
C ASN A 90 -21.23 16.41 9.33
N CYS A 91 -20.44 15.40 9.72
CA CYS A 91 -20.25 14.19 8.92
C CYS A 91 -20.66 12.90 9.61
N CYS A 92 -20.92 12.90 10.92
CA CYS A 92 -21.24 11.71 11.70
C CYS A 92 -22.65 11.73 12.27
N ASP A 93 -23.29 10.55 12.32
CA ASP A 93 -24.61 10.36 12.94
C ASP A 93 -24.53 10.17 14.45
N GLY A 94 -23.33 10.08 15.01
CA GLY A 94 -23.12 9.88 16.45
C GLY A 94 -23.42 11.13 17.27
N GLU A 95 -23.74 10.93 18.53
CA GLU A 95 -23.83 11.98 19.53
C GLU A 95 -22.49 12.15 20.26
N PRO A 96 -22.10 13.37 20.63
CA PRO A 96 -20.89 13.59 21.41
C PRO A 96 -20.94 12.88 22.78
N PRO A 97 -19.81 12.58 23.42
CA PRO A 97 -18.45 12.93 22.95
C PRO A 97 -17.95 12.02 21.83
N TYR A 98 -17.33 12.64 20.81
CA TYR A 98 -16.64 11.89 19.76
C TYR A 98 -15.25 11.45 20.25
N GLY A 99 -14.91 10.18 19.97
CA GLY A 99 -13.62 9.61 20.32
C GLY A 99 -12.52 9.98 19.30
N TYR A 100 -11.35 10.33 19.78
CA TYR A 100 -10.17 10.47 18.94
C TYR A 100 -8.96 9.81 19.58
N ARG A 101 -8.01 9.37 18.75
CA ARG A 101 -6.70 8.86 19.19
C ARG A 101 -5.59 9.80 18.76
N ILE A 102 -4.62 10.06 19.64
CA ILE A 102 -3.43 10.84 19.30
C ILE A 102 -2.34 9.89 18.81
N GLU A 103 -1.78 10.18 17.64
CA GLU A 103 -0.63 9.51 17.06
C GLU A 103 0.52 10.52 16.86
N LEU A 104 1.65 10.28 17.51
CA LEU A 104 2.85 11.12 17.39
C LEU A 104 3.88 10.38 16.50
N ARG A 105 4.26 10.97 15.38
CA ARG A 105 5.26 10.45 14.44
C ARG A 105 6.51 11.32 14.47
N GLY A 106 7.69 10.71 14.26
CA GLY A 106 8.97 11.39 14.36
C GLY A 106 9.69 11.13 15.69
N GLU A 107 10.68 11.96 16.02
CA GLU A 107 11.48 11.82 17.23
C GLU A 107 10.78 12.46 18.44
N VAL A 108 10.17 11.65 19.27
CA VAL A 108 9.46 12.06 20.50
C VAL A 108 10.02 11.29 21.68
N LYS A 109 10.56 12.01 22.69
CA LYS A 109 11.22 11.40 23.85
C LYS A 109 10.25 10.64 24.77
N ASP A 110 9.11 11.23 25.09
CA ASP A 110 8.06 10.61 25.92
C ASP A 110 6.70 10.80 25.25
N ARG A 111 6.38 9.87 24.33
CA ARG A 111 5.12 9.87 23.58
C ARG A 111 3.90 9.86 24.50
N ALA A 112 3.94 9.07 25.57
CA ALA A 112 2.80 8.93 26.47
C ALA A 112 2.53 10.22 27.27
N ALA A 113 3.57 10.88 27.79
CA ALA A 113 3.42 12.15 28.49
C ALA A 113 2.94 13.26 27.55
N GLN A 114 3.51 13.34 26.35
CA GLN A 114 3.13 14.34 25.35
C GLN A 114 1.69 14.14 24.87
N SER A 115 1.27 12.89 24.57
CA SER A 115 -0.12 12.60 24.21
C SER A 115 -1.10 12.99 25.32
N ARG A 116 -0.78 12.72 26.58
CA ARG A 116 -1.62 13.15 27.71
C ARG A 116 -1.70 14.67 27.82
N ALA A 117 -0.61 15.38 27.60
CA ALA A 117 -0.58 16.85 27.65
C ALA A 117 -1.44 17.45 26.53
N ILE A 118 -1.36 16.90 25.31
CA ILE A 118 -2.20 17.30 24.16
C ILE A 118 -3.68 17.01 24.46
N ALA A 119 -4.01 15.81 24.94
CA ALA A 119 -5.36 15.43 25.29
C ALA A 119 -5.98 16.37 26.34
N ALA A 120 -5.22 16.72 27.37
CA ALA A 120 -5.67 17.64 28.43
C ALA A 120 -6.08 19.04 27.91
N VAL A 121 -5.60 19.45 26.74
CA VAL A 121 -5.99 20.71 26.10
C VAL A 121 -7.19 20.55 25.18
N ILE A 122 -7.29 19.40 24.47
CA ILE A 122 -8.31 19.16 23.42
C ILE A 122 -9.60 18.56 24.01
N ASP A 123 -9.49 17.71 25.03
CA ASP A 123 -10.65 17.06 25.65
C ASP A 123 -11.68 18.08 26.14
N SER A 124 -12.94 17.77 25.90
CA SER A 124 -14.09 18.62 26.21
C SER A 124 -15.35 17.78 26.37
N GLU A 125 -16.49 18.41 26.62
CA GLU A 125 -17.79 17.70 26.61
C GLU A 125 -18.10 17.02 25.26
N LYS A 126 -17.45 17.44 24.17
CA LYS A 126 -17.72 16.95 22.81
C LYS A 126 -16.61 16.07 22.22
N LEU A 127 -15.41 16.09 22.77
CA LEU A 127 -14.26 15.33 22.30
C LEU A 127 -13.57 14.62 23.46
N VAL A 128 -13.23 13.35 23.27
CA VAL A 128 -12.53 12.55 24.28
C VAL A 128 -11.40 11.74 23.64
N ASN A 129 -10.22 11.80 24.24
CA ASN A 129 -9.12 10.93 23.84
C ASN A 129 -9.43 9.47 24.23
N ALA A 130 -9.71 8.64 23.25
CA ALA A 130 -10.12 7.23 23.40
C ALA A 130 -9.18 6.33 22.57
N PRO A 131 -8.09 5.80 23.15
CA PRO A 131 -7.07 5.06 22.40
C PRO A 131 -7.54 3.77 21.72
N SER A 132 -8.67 3.21 22.14
CA SER A 132 -9.18 1.91 21.68
C SER A 132 -10.49 1.98 20.89
N ASP A 133 -11.26 3.06 21.05
CA ASP A 133 -12.56 3.24 20.40
C ASP A 133 -12.70 4.71 19.98
N TYR A 134 -12.41 4.97 18.71
CA TYR A 134 -12.29 6.32 18.19
C TYR A 134 -12.78 6.43 16.72
N GLU A 135 -13.31 7.59 16.41
CA GLU A 135 -13.79 7.95 15.06
C GLU A 135 -12.71 8.51 14.16
N ALA A 136 -11.57 8.99 14.73
CA ALA A 136 -10.45 9.48 13.95
C ALA A 136 -9.13 9.45 14.74
N GLU A 137 -8.02 9.42 13.99
CA GLU A 137 -6.69 9.66 14.53
C GLU A 137 -6.29 11.12 14.31
N LEU A 138 -5.90 11.80 15.39
CA LEU A 138 -5.22 13.09 15.34
C LEU A 138 -3.71 12.85 15.29
N ILE A 139 -3.11 13.06 14.13
CA ILE A 139 -1.72 12.74 13.85
C ILE A 139 -0.88 14.01 13.90
N PHE A 140 0.24 13.96 14.63
CA PHE A 140 1.27 14.98 14.60
C PHE A 140 2.55 14.40 14.02
N GLU A 141 2.96 14.89 12.86
CA GLU A 141 4.24 14.54 12.24
C GLU A 141 5.30 15.57 12.66
N ILE A 142 6.15 15.19 13.63
CA ILE A 142 7.10 16.07 14.30
C ILE A 142 8.44 15.96 13.59
N ASN A 143 8.96 17.10 13.14
CA ASN A 143 10.25 17.21 12.49
C ASN A 143 11.41 17.33 13.52
N GLU A 144 12.65 17.31 13.04
CA GLU A 144 13.86 17.41 13.84
C GLU A 144 13.96 18.72 14.67
N GLN A 145 13.25 19.78 14.25
CA GLN A 145 13.19 21.07 14.95
C GLN A 145 12.09 21.09 16.01
N GLY A 146 11.36 19.98 16.21
CA GLY A 146 10.25 19.88 17.15
C GLY A 146 8.94 20.57 16.67
N ARG A 147 8.89 21.00 15.42
CA ARG A 147 7.67 21.52 14.80
C ARG A 147 6.83 20.40 14.24
N ALA A 148 5.52 20.54 14.21
CA ALA A 148 4.60 19.50 13.79
C ALA A 148 3.68 19.94 12.64
N ASP A 149 3.43 19.01 11.75
CA ASP A 149 2.26 19.05 10.87
C ASP A 149 1.14 18.24 11.51
N ALA A 150 -0.04 18.81 11.65
CA ALA A 150 -1.22 18.16 12.25
C ALA A 150 -2.24 17.75 11.19
N PHE A 151 -2.71 16.50 11.31
CA PHE A 151 -3.67 15.90 10.40
C PHE A 151 -4.80 15.20 11.18
N LEU A 152 -5.97 15.15 10.59
CA LEU A 152 -7.02 14.20 10.97
C LEU A 152 -7.04 13.04 9.96
N GLN A 153 -7.02 11.82 10.47
CA GLN A 153 -7.27 10.61 9.69
C GLN A 153 -8.59 9.98 10.17
N PRO A 154 -9.70 10.23 9.48
CA PRO A 154 -10.99 9.68 9.89
C PRO A 154 -11.06 8.17 9.70
N THR A 155 -11.37 7.42 10.75
CA THR A 155 -11.66 5.99 10.69
C THR A 155 -13.09 5.73 10.27
N VAL A 156 -13.96 6.72 10.42
CA VAL A 156 -15.39 6.65 10.05
C VAL A 156 -15.64 6.49 8.55
N PHE A 157 -14.65 6.77 7.70
CA PHE A 157 -14.74 6.55 6.25
C PHE A 157 -14.81 5.06 5.85
N CYS A 158 -14.57 4.15 6.80
CA CYS A 158 -14.67 2.70 6.61
C CYS A 158 -13.92 2.21 5.37
N ASP A 159 -12.59 2.39 5.34
CA ASP A 159 -11.75 1.89 4.25
C ASP A 159 -11.83 0.36 4.16
N ASP A 160 -12.61 -0.14 3.23
CA ASP A 160 -12.85 -1.56 2.99
C ASP A 160 -12.02 -2.13 1.83
N ARG A 161 -11.20 -1.31 1.15
CA ARG A 161 -10.42 -1.69 -0.04
C ARG A 161 -9.65 -2.99 0.13
N PHE A 162 -9.16 -3.26 1.32
CA PHE A 162 -8.23 -4.35 1.60
C PHE A 162 -8.73 -5.32 2.67
N THR A 163 -10.00 -5.27 3.04
CA THR A 163 -10.63 -6.13 4.07
C THR A 163 -10.64 -7.62 3.69
N TYR A 164 -10.45 -7.93 2.40
CA TYR A 164 -10.27 -9.30 1.93
C TYR A 164 -9.05 -9.98 2.58
N ARG A 165 -8.04 -9.20 2.94
CA ARG A 165 -6.80 -9.67 3.55
C ARG A 165 -6.96 -9.87 5.05
N THR A 166 -7.65 -10.93 5.44
CA THR A 166 -7.88 -11.27 6.84
C THR A 166 -6.64 -11.83 7.53
N GLU A 167 -5.73 -12.45 6.77
CA GLU A 167 -4.45 -12.96 7.25
C GLU A 167 -3.29 -12.53 6.34
N ALA A 168 -2.15 -12.24 6.95
CA ALA A 168 -0.91 -11.90 6.26
C ALA A 168 0.27 -12.70 6.82
N LEU A 169 1.27 -12.93 5.96
CA LEU A 169 2.57 -13.46 6.38
C LEU A 169 3.52 -12.30 6.70
N PRO A 170 4.57 -12.52 7.54
CA PRO A 170 5.49 -11.45 7.93
C PRO A 170 6.18 -10.71 6.78
N ALA A 171 6.36 -11.36 5.63
CA ALA A 171 6.99 -10.80 4.42
C ALA A 171 5.98 -10.40 3.33
N SER A 172 4.68 -10.41 3.63
CA SER A 172 3.66 -10.04 2.66
C SER A 172 3.75 -8.55 2.31
N ILE A 173 3.71 -8.24 1.01
CA ILE A 173 3.60 -6.87 0.52
C ILE A 173 2.28 -6.22 0.99
N HIS A 174 2.31 -4.93 1.34
CA HIS A 174 1.09 -4.20 1.66
C HIS A 174 0.20 -4.07 0.42
N PRO A 175 -1.13 -4.25 0.49
CA PRO A 175 -2.00 -4.22 -0.69
C PRO A 175 -1.92 -2.93 -1.50
N ALA A 176 -1.89 -1.76 -0.86
CA ALA A 176 -1.72 -0.49 -1.57
C ALA A 176 -0.37 -0.41 -2.31
N THR A 177 0.70 -0.95 -1.71
CA THR A 177 2.01 -1.05 -2.38
C THR A 177 1.94 -2.02 -3.56
N ALA A 178 1.27 -3.18 -3.41
CA ALA A 178 1.07 -4.12 -4.50
C ALA A 178 0.31 -3.50 -5.66
N ALA A 179 -0.78 -2.80 -5.39
CA ALA A 179 -1.56 -2.06 -6.39
C ALA A 179 -0.69 -1.01 -7.09
N ALA A 180 0.06 -0.20 -6.34
CA ALA A 180 0.92 0.84 -6.90
C ALA A 180 2.07 0.27 -7.76
N VAL A 181 2.68 -0.86 -7.36
CA VAL A 181 3.71 -1.58 -8.13
C VAL A 181 3.13 -2.09 -9.45
N LEU A 182 1.94 -2.68 -9.43
CA LEU A 182 1.26 -3.19 -10.62
C LEU A 182 0.83 -2.03 -11.53
N ARG A 183 0.31 -0.94 -10.97
CA ARG A 183 -0.06 0.26 -11.72
C ARG A 183 1.16 0.91 -12.39
N TYR A 184 2.32 0.97 -11.70
CA TYR A 184 3.59 1.44 -12.28
C TYR A 184 4.01 0.60 -13.50
N ALA A 185 3.74 -0.71 -13.49
CA ALA A 185 4.08 -1.62 -14.57
C ALA A 185 3.01 -1.72 -15.67
N MET A 186 1.89 -1.02 -15.54
CA MET A 186 0.67 -1.23 -16.34
C MET A 186 0.87 -1.08 -17.85
N GLU A 187 1.73 -0.15 -18.31
CA GLU A 187 2.04 0.01 -19.74
C GLU A 187 2.68 -1.22 -20.39
N HIS A 188 3.21 -2.15 -19.57
CA HIS A 188 3.82 -3.40 -20.01
C HIS A 188 2.90 -4.61 -19.85
N MET A 189 1.72 -4.44 -19.24
CA MET A 189 0.78 -5.49 -18.91
C MET A 189 -0.31 -5.62 -19.99
N LYS A 190 -1.01 -6.75 -19.99
CA LYS A 190 -2.06 -7.03 -21.00
C LYS A 190 -3.43 -7.18 -20.36
N VAL A 191 -4.45 -6.76 -21.09
CA VAL A 191 -5.83 -7.13 -20.76
C VAL A 191 -6.02 -8.63 -21.05
N ASN A 192 -6.77 -9.32 -20.19
CA ASN A 192 -6.99 -10.76 -20.27
C ASN A 192 -5.70 -11.60 -20.24
N ALA A 193 -4.68 -11.13 -19.55
CA ALA A 193 -3.41 -11.82 -19.39
C ALA A 193 -3.55 -13.15 -18.61
N ARG A 194 -2.67 -14.08 -18.91
CA ARG A 194 -2.35 -15.21 -18.04
C ARG A 194 -1.22 -14.79 -17.10
N VAL A 195 -1.50 -14.80 -15.82
CA VAL A 195 -0.59 -14.26 -14.78
C VAL A 195 -0.10 -15.38 -13.87
N LEU A 196 1.21 -15.37 -13.57
CA LEU A 196 1.85 -16.26 -12.61
C LEU A 196 2.51 -15.45 -11.50
N ASP A 197 2.27 -15.84 -10.25
CA ASP A 197 3.12 -15.48 -9.12
C ASP A 197 3.80 -16.75 -8.59
N PRO A 198 5.12 -16.92 -8.84
CA PRO A 198 5.82 -18.16 -8.50
C PRO A 198 6.20 -18.26 -7.02
N CYS A 199 5.96 -17.23 -6.20
CA CYS A 199 6.18 -17.21 -4.75
C CYS A 199 5.09 -16.35 -4.06
N CYS A 200 3.83 -16.75 -4.27
CA CYS A 200 2.66 -15.89 -4.05
C CYS A 200 2.35 -15.52 -2.58
N GLY A 201 2.95 -16.21 -1.61
CA GLY A 201 2.69 -15.94 -0.21
C GLY A 201 1.20 -15.92 0.12
N SER A 202 0.69 -14.79 0.61
CA SER A 202 -0.72 -14.57 0.94
C SER A 202 -1.64 -14.24 -0.25
N GLY A 203 -1.12 -14.29 -1.49
CA GLY A 203 -1.89 -14.06 -2.73
C GLY A 203 -2.13 -12.59 -3.09
N THR A 204 -1.60 -11.64 -2.33
CA THR A 204 -1.90 -10.20 -2.46
C THR A 204 -1.66 -9.68 -3.87
N LEU A 205 -0.50 -9.96 -4.49
CA LEU A 205 -0.19 -9.47 -5.84
C LEU A 205 -1.19 -9.96 -6.89
N LEU A 206 -1.60 -11.22 -6.85
CA LEU A 206 -2.57 -11.77 -7.80
C LEU A 206 -3.97 -11.17 -7.60
N ILE A 207 -4.39 -10.97 -6.36
CA ILE A 207 -5.67 -10.36 -6.03
C ILE A 207 -5.70 -8.90 -6.53
N GLU A 208 -4.66 -8.12 -6.24
CA GLU A 208 -4.56 -6.73 -6.70
C GLU A 208 -4.44 -6.67 -8.24
N ARG A 209 -3.74 -7.62 -8.87
CA ARG A 209 -3.68 -7.70 -10.33
C ARG A 209 -5.05 -7.92 -10.99
N GLU A 210 -5.88 -8.78 -10.40
CA GLU A 210 -7.23 -9.03 -10.89
C GLU A 210 -8.15 -7.81 -10.75
N LYS A 211 -7.98 -7.07 -9.63
CA LYS A 211 -8.73 -5.83 -9.39
C LYS A 211 -8.28 -4.67 -10.31
N LEU A 212 -7.04 -4.69 -10.76
CA LEU A 212 -6.49 -3.67 -11.67
C LEU A 212 -7.04 -3.83 -13.09
N ALA A 213 -7.10 -5.06 -13.61
CA ALA A 213 -7.63 -5.33 -14.94
C ALA A 213 -8.02 -6.80 -15.08
N PRO A 214 -9.02 -7.13 -15.93
CA PRO A 214 -9.42 -8.52 -16.20
C PRO A 214 -8.24 -9.39 -16.59
N ALA A 215 -8.18 -10.61 -16.03
CA ALA A 215 -7.18 -11.62 -16.34
C ALA A 215 -7.83 -12.91 -16.85
N ALA A 216 -7.21 -13.55 -17.84
CA ALA A 216 -7.66 -14.86 -18.35
C ALA A 216 -7.43 -15.98 -17.34
N SER A 217 -6.33 -15.89 -16.60
CA SER A 217 -6.07 -16.79 -15.47
C SER A 217 -5.03 -16.19 -14.53
N LEU A 218 -5.16 -16.51 -13.25
CA LEU A 218 -4.23 -16.12 -12.21
C LEU A 218 -3.78 -17.39 -11.47
N THR A 219 -2.47 -17.63 -11.46
CA THR A 219 -1.88 -18.81 -10.83
C THR A 219 -0.85 -18.37 -9.80
N GLY A 220 -1.04 -18.78 -8.56
CA GLY A 220 -0.06 -18.58 -7.48
C GLY A 220 0.59 -19.90 -7.10
N VAL A 221 1.91 -19.88 -6.93
CA VAL A 221 2.70 -20.99 -6.45
C VAL A 221 3.43 -20.58 -5.18
N ASP A 222 3.42 -21.41 -4.17
CA ASP A 222 4.24 -21.21 -2.98
C ASP A 222 4.61 -22.59 -2.39
N ILE A 223 5.80 -22.68 -1.80
CA ILE A 223 6.28 -23.94 -1.21
C ILE A 223 5.61 -24.24 0.14
N ALA A 224 5.10 -23.21 0.82
CA ALA A 224 4.53 -23.33 2.15
C ALA A 224 3.01 -23.60 2.08
N HIS A 225 2.56 -24.73 2.58
CA HIS A 225 1.12 -25.06 2.69
C HIS A 225 0.32 -23.96 3.38
N ARG A 226 0.83 -23.44 4.50
CA ARG A 226 0.17 -22.33 5.22
C ARG A 226 0.00 -21.07 4.36
N ALA A 227 0.97 -20.76 3.52
CA ALA A 227 0.86 -19.59 2.60
C ALA A 227 -0.28 -19.80 1.60
N ILE A 228 -0.37 -21.02 1.03
CA ILE A 228 -1.43 -21.38 0.09
C ILE A 228 -2.82 -21.34 0.75
N ASP A 229 -2.96 -21.79 1.99
CA ASP A 229 -4.24 -21.75 2.71
C ASP A 229 -4.68 -20.31 2.97
N ILE A 230 -3.76 -19.44 3.40
CA ILE A 230 -4.00 -18.01 3.58
C ILE A 230 -4.37 -17.36 2.23
N ALA A 231 -3.63 -17.66 1.16
CA ALA A 231 -3.90 -17.11 -0.17
C ALA A 231 -5.29 -17.48 -0.69
N ARG A 232 -5.72 -18.73 -0.50
CA ARG A 232 -7.06 -19.20 -0.86
C ARG A 232 -8.16 -18.46 -0.10
N LYS A 233 -7.99 -18.31 1.22
CA LYS A 233 -8.94 -17.59 2.07
C LYS A 233 -9.05 -16.11 1.68
N ASN A 234 -7.91 -15.45 1.47
CA ASN A 234 -7.90 -14.06 1.02
C ASN A 234 -8.55 -13.89 -0.37
N ALA A 235 -8.29 -14.83 -1.30
CA ALA A 235 -8.90 -14.81 -2.63
C ALA A 235 -10.41 -15.04 -2.56
N GLU A 236 -10.89 -15.96 -1.74
CA GLU A 236 -12.31 -16.20 -1.49
C GLU A 236 -12.98 -14.91 -0.96
N ASN A 237 -12.41 -14.27 0.06
CA ASN A 237 -12.90 -13.02 0.60
C ASN A 237 -12.91 -11.87 -0.43
N ALA A 238 -11.94 -11.86 -1.36
CA ALA A 238 -11.84 -10.88 -2.43
C ALA A 238 -12.78 -11.14 -3.61
N GLY A 239 -13.43 -12.32 -3.68
CA GLY A 239 -14.13 -12.80 -4.86
C GLY A 239 -13.20 -13.08 -6.05
N SER A 240 -11.92 -13.35 -5.79
CA SER A 240 -10.89 -13.57 -6.83
C SER A 240 -10.96 -14.98 -7.40
N LYS A 241 -10.67 -15.09 -8.71
CA LYS A 241 -10.60 -16.38 -9.43
C LYS A 241 -9.21 -17.01 -9.42
N ALA A 242 -8.27 -16.43 -8.69
CA ALA A 242 -6.89 -16.91 -8.57
C ALA A 242 -6.83 -18.34 -8.03
N LYS A 243 -5.97 -19.17 -8.62
CA LYS A 243 -5.73 -20.56 -8.24
C LYS A 243 -4.37 -20.69 -7.60
N PHE A 244 -4.28 -21.40 -6.47
CA PHE A 244 -3.08 -21.54 -5.69
C PHE A 244 -2.62 -23.00 -5.60
N ILE A 245 -1.33 -23.21 -5.85
CA ILE A 245 -0.69 -24.53 -5.93
C ILE A 245 0.48 -24.56 -4.92
N CYS A 246 0.47 -25.53 -4.03
CA CYS A 246 1.61 -25.79 -3.17
C CYS A 246 2.67 -26.54 -3.95
N ASN A 247 3.75 -25.85 -4.33
CA ASN A 247 4.88 -26.43 -5.05
C ASN A 247 6.14 -25.55 -4.87
N ASP A 248 7.31 -26.16 -5.07
CA ASP A 248 8.55 -25.40 -5.22
C ASP A 248 8.58 -24.73 -6.61
N MET A 249 8.75 -23.39 -6.64
CA MET A 249 8.79 -22.67 -7.91
C MET A 249 9.91 -23.17 -8.84
N LEU A 250 11.01 -23.69 -8.29
CA LEU A 250 12.11 -24.27 -9.08
C LEU A 250 11.76 -25.63 -9.70
N ARG A 251 10.67 -26.26 -9.27
CA ARG A 251 10.14 -27.53 -9.80
C ARG A 251 8.82 -27.36 -10.51
N PHE A 252 8.21 -26.15 -10.44
CA PHE A 252 6.95 -25.89 -11.08
C PHE A 252 7.11 -25.87 -12.61
N GLU A 253 6.30 -26.64 -13.31
CA GLU A 253 6.26 -26.70 -14.76
C GLU A 253 4.99 -26.02 -15.27
N ALA A 254 5.16 -24.97 -16.04
CA ALA A 254 4.06 -24.26 -16.69
C ALA A 254 3.56 -25.09 -17.91
N LYS A 255 2.28 -25.45 -17.90
CA LYS A 255 1.68 -26.16 -19.05
C LYS A 255 1.64 -25.31 -20.32
N ARG A 256 1.60 -24.00 -20.18
CA ARG A 256 1.60 -23.00 -21.25
C ARG A 256 2.31 -21.73 -20.72
N PRO A 257 2.95 -20.95 -21.57
CA PRO A 257 3.53 -19.68 -21.15
C PRO A 257 2.50 -18.71 -20.59
N TYR A 258 2.98 -17.77 -19.79
CA TYR A 258 2.23 -16.68 -19.18
C TYR A 258 2.53 -15.36 -19.91
N ASP A 259 1.60 -14.43 -19.86
CA ASP A 259 1.81 -13.07 -20.36
C ASP A 259 2.53 -12.22 -19.33
N GLU A 260 2.28 -12.52 -18.05
CA GLU A 260 2.82 -11.77 -16.93
C GLU A 260 3.32 -12.70 -15.81
N ILE A 261 4.48 -12.36 -15.25
CA ILE A 261 4.99 -12.93 -14.02
C ILE A 261 5.12 -11.78 -13.03
N VAL A 262 4.44 -11.86 -11.87
CA VAL A 262 4.50 -10.87 -10.81
C VAL A 262 5.03 -11.55 -9.55
N ALA A 263 6.01 -10.98 -8.87
CA ALA A 263 6.57 -11.62 -7.68
C ALA A 263 7.11 -10.63 -6.65
N ASN A 264 6.71 -10.83 -5.40
CA ASN A 264 7.39 -10.26 -4.24
C ASN A 264 8.42 -11.27 -3.75
N LEU A 265 9.67 -11.13 -4.20
CA LEU A 265 10.74 -12.09 -3.93
C LEU A 265 11.22 -12.02 -2.48
N PRO A 266 11.73 -13.12 -1.89
CA PRO A 266 12.29 -13.09 -0.54
C PRO A 266 13.46 -12.10 -0.43
N PHE A 267 13.46 -11.28 0.65
CA PHE A 267 14.46 -10.22 0.85
C PHE A 267 15.76 -10.68 1.55
N GLY A 268 15.83 -11.94 2.00
CA GLY A 268 17.01 -12.47 2.69
C GLY A 268 17.15 -12.05 4.17
N ASN A 269 16.41 -11.05 4.63
CA ASN A 269 16.52 -10.50 5.99
C ASN A 269 15.56 -11.15 7.00
N ARG A 270 14.40 -11.63 6.53
CA ARG A 270 13.35 -12.24 7.37
C ARG A 270 12.99 -13.66 6.92
N VAL A 271 13.22 -13.98 5.67
CA VAL A 271 12.95 -15.27 5.06
C VAL A 271 14.11 -15.63 4.14
N GLY A 272 14.80 -16.74 4.40
CA GLY A 272 15.94 -17.19 3.64
C GLY A 272 17.29 -16.57 4.07
N THR A 273 18.37 -17.05 3.47
CA THR A 273 19.73 -16.49 3.57
C THR A 273 20.12 -15.91 2.21
N HIS A 274 21.12 -15.03 2.16
CA HIS A 274 21.62 -14.48 0.90
C HIS A 274 21.99 -15.59 -0.10
N ALA A 275 22.64 -16.65 0.34
CA ALA A 275 23.00 -17.80 -0.51
C ALA A 275 21.77 -18.54 -1.08
N ASN A 276 20.71 -18.68 -0.28
CA ASN A 276 19.44 -19.25 -0.75
C ASN A 276 18.76 -18.33 -1.78
N ASN A 277 18.83 -17.02 -1.58
CA ASN A 277 18.26 -16.05 -2.52
C ASN A 277 19.01 -16.07 -3.86
N GLU A 278 20.34 -16.17 -3.87
CA GLU A 278 21.10 -16.29 -5.11
C GLU A 278 20.63 -17.48 -5.94
N ARG A 279 20.50 -18.66 -5.32
CA ARG A 279 19.99 -19.87 -6.00
C ARG A 279 18.54 -19.68 -6.50
N LEU A 280 17.69 -19.11 -5.66
CA LEU A 280 16.27 -18.90 -5.96
C LEU A 280 16.09 -17.93 -7.12
N TYR A 281 16.78 -16.80 -7.10
CA TYR A 281 16.72 -15.78 -8.14
C TYR A 281 17.34 -16.27 -9.45
N ALA A 282 18.48 -16.94 -9.39
CA ALA A 282 19.07 -17.57 -10.56
C ALA A 282 18.11 -18.55 -11.22
N GLY A 283 17.52 -19.44 -10.42
CA GLY A 283 16.57 -20.43 -10.91
C GLY A 283 15.27 -19.81 -11.47
N LEU A 284 14.75 -18.73 -10.86
CA LEU A 284 13.63 -17.98 -11.39
C LEU A 284 13.97 -17.39 -12.78
N LEU A 285 15.08 -16.67 -12.86
CA LEU A 285 15.49 -16.01 -14.11
C LEU A 285 15.79 -17.00 -15.24
N ASP A 286 16.31 -18.19 -14.93
CA ASP A 286 16.55 -19.28 -15.90
C ASP A 286 15.23 -19.84 -16.46
N ARG A 287 14.13 -19.74 -15.72
CA ARG A 287 12.81 -20.19 -16.13
C ARG A 287 11.99 -19.16 -16.89
N LEU A 288 12.30 -17.86 -16.76
CA LEU A 288 11.55 -16.80 -17.45
C LEU A 288 11.41 -17.06 -18.95
N PRO A 289 12.45 -17.49 -19.70
CA PRO A 289 12.31 -17.77 -21.15
C PRO A 289 11.37 -18.93 -21.50
N GLN A 290 11.06 -19.78 -20.53
CA GLN A 290 10.12 -20.91 -20.70
C GLN A 290 8.73 -20.57 -20.22
N TRP A 291 8.63 -19.65 -19.24
CA TRP A 291 7.39 -19.26 -18.60
C TRP A 291 6.71 -18.08 -19.26
N LEU A 292 7.45 -17.20 -19.93
CA LEU A 292 6.90 -16.01 -20.58
C LEU A 292 6.63 -16.26 -22.07
N ASN A 293 5.53 -15.69 -22.55
CA ASN A 293 5.35 -15.45 -23.97
C ASN A 293 6.41 -14.48 -24.49
N GLU A 294 6.66 -14.44 -25.82
CA GLU A 294 7.68 -13.57 -26.43
C GLU A 294 7.52 -12.10 -26.05
N ASP A 295 6.30 -11.61 -25.98
CA ASP A 295 5.94 -10.24 -25.59
C ASP A 295 5.53 -10.12 -24.10
N GLY A 296 5.79 -11.16 -23.32
CA GLY A 296 5.49 -11.22 -21.89
C GLY A 296 6.40 -10.34 -21.03
N VAL A 297 5.99 -10.10 -19.80
CA VAL A 297 6.70 -9.26 -18.83
C VAL A 297 6.84 -9.94 -17.48
N ALA A 298 8.00 -9.78 -16.83
CA ALA A 298 8.16 -10.10 -15.41
C ALA A 298 8.34 -8.82 -14.60
N ILE A 299 7.55 -8.71 -13.52
CA ILE A 299 7.53 -7.59 -12.58
C ILE A 299 7.99 -8.14 -11.24
N LEU A 300 9.22 -7.84 -10.87
CA LEU A 300 9.86 -8.40 -9.68
C LEU A 300 10.10 -7.30 -8.65
N TYR A 301 9.66 -7.55 -7.42
CA TYR A 301 9.82 -6.67 -6.27
C TYR A 301 10.76 -7.29 -5.26
N THR A 302 11.85 -6.61 -4.87
CA THR A 302 12.89 -7.18 -4.00
C THR A 302 13.82 -6.16 -3.37
N MET A 303 14.44 -6.53 -2.23
CA MET A 303 15.58 -5.81 -1.62
C MET A 303 16.94 -6.19 -2.23
N GLU A 304 17.04 -7.35 -2.85
CA GLU A 304 18.28 -7.88 -3.42
C GLU A 304 18.58 -7.32 -4.83
N PHE A 305 18.46 -6.01 -4.98
CA PHE A 305 18.56 -5.34 -6.28
C PHE A 305 19.92 -5.49 -6.96
N THR A 306 21.02 -5.49 -6.20
CA THR A 306 22.38 -5.70 -6.76
C THR A 306 22.56 -7.11 -7.30
N LEU A 307 22.10 -8.11 -6.55
CA LEU A 307 22.09 -9.50 -6.95
C LEU A 307 21.23 -9.71 -8.20
N LEU A 308 20.00 -9.21 -8.19
CA LEU A 308 19.09 -9.37 -9.33
C LEU A 308 19.66 -8.77 -10.62
N LYS A 309 20.24 -7.57 -10.55
CA LYS A 309 20.87 -6.90 -11.71
C LYS A 309 22.08 -7.67 -12.23
N LYS A 310 22.91 -8.22 -11.35
CA LYS A 310 24.04 -9.09 -11.73
C LYS A 310 23.50 -10.30 -12.51
N LEU A 311 22.54 -11.01 -11.94
CA LEU A 311 21.98 -12.21 -12.54
C LEU A 311 21.29 -11.97 -13.88
N ILE A 312 20.60 -10.83 -14.05
CA ILE A 312 19.99 -10.45 -15.35
C ILE A 312 21.07 -10.23 -16.42
N ARG A 313 22.18 -9.54 -16.09
CA ARG A 313 23.28 -9.29 -17.02
C ARG A 313 23.94 -10.59 -17.51
N GLU A 314 23.98 -11.61 -16.68
CA GLU A 314 24.52 -12.93 -17.02
C GLU A 314 23.60 -13.74 -17.96
N ARG A 315 22.40 -13.25 -18.24
CA ARG A 315 21.36 -13.94 -19.03
C ARG A 315 21.03 -13.20 -20.32
N PRO A 316 21.67 -13.56 -21.44
CA PRO A 316 21.55 -12.81 -22.70
C PRO A 316 20.14 -12.76 -23.26
N LYS A 317 19.25 -13.69 -22.90
CA LYS A 317 17.85 -13.73 -23.31
C LYS A 317 16.95 -12.75 -22.54
N LEU A 318 17.45 -12.14 -21.47
CA LEU A 318 16.67 -11.22 -20.63
C LEU A 318 17.09 -9.77 -20.87
N LYS A 319 16.13 -8.87 -20.80
CA LYS A 319 16.32 -7.42 -20.86
C LYS A 319 15.65 -6.78 -19.66
N LEU A 320 16.43 -6.05 -18.85
CA LEU A 320 15.89 -5.10 -17.89
C LEU A 320 15.34 -3.89 -18.67
N VAL A 321 14.03 -3.67 -18.61
CA VAL A 321 13.35 -2.56 -19.30
C VAL A 321 13.45 -1.28 -18.48
N THR A 322 13.06 -1.35 -17.22
CA THR A 322 13.11 -0.24 -16.28
C THR A 322 13.23 -0.74 -14.85
N GLU A 323 13.67 0.12 -13.96
CA GLU A 323 13.71 -0.12 -12.52
C GLU A 323 13.37 1.16 -11.75
N THR A 324 12.75 1.01 -10.60
CA THR A 324 12.56 2.07 -9.61
C THR A 324 12.65 1.48 -8.21
N ARG A 325 12.56 2.33 -7.19
CA ARG A 325 12.53 1.91 -5.77
C ARG A 325 11.33 2.55 -5.09
N THR A 326 10.88 1.93 -4.03
CA THR A 326 9.86 2.50 -3.17
C THR A 326 10.23 2.26 -1.71
N GLU A 327 9.60 2.95 -0.77
CA GLU A 327 9.75 2.71 0.66
C GLU A 327 8.68 1.73 1.12
N ALA A 328 9.04 0.80 2.00
CA ALA A 328 8.13 -0.15 2.62
C ALA A 328 8.63 -0.53 4.02
N GLY A 329 8.04 0.10 5.05
CA GLY A 329 8.33 -0.21 6.45
C GLY A 329 9.79 -0.02 6.85
N GLY A 330 10.40 1.08 6.41
CA GLY A 330 11.81 1.42 6.65
C GLY A 330 12.80 0.71 5.71
N LEU A 331 12.32 -0.04 4.74
CA LEU A 331 13.13 -0.69 3.71
C LEU A 331 12.94 0.03 2.36
N MET A 332 13.90 -0.13 1.45
CA MET A 332 13.87 0.49 0.10
C MET A 332 13.93 -0.58 -1.00
N PRO A 333 12.91 -1.42 -1.15
CA PRO A 333 12.87 -2.44 -2.19
C PRO A 333 12.83 -1.84 -3.59
N GLY A 334 13.39 -2.59 -4.55
CA GLY A 334 13.37 -2.28 -5.97
C GLY A 334 12.24 -2.97 -6.71
N ILE A 335 11.71 -2.30 -7.73
CA ILE A 335 10.76 -2.81 -8.71
C ILE A 335 11.52 -2.96 -10.03
N PHE A 336 11.49 -4.14 -10.62
CA PHE A 336 12.22 -4.47 -11.84
C PHE A 336 11.26 -4.98 -12.90
N ILE A 337 11.26 -4.35 -14.06
CA ILE A 337 10.47 -4.77 -15.21
C ILE A 337 11.40 -5.42 -16.22
N ILE A 338 11.19 -6.70 -16.48
CA ILE A 338 12.05 -7.55 -17.29
C ILE A 338 11.23 -8.14 -18.44
N LYS A 339 11.81 -8.13 -19.63
CA LYS A 339 11.24 -8.79 -20.83
C LYS A 339 12.25 -9.76 -21.45
N LEU A 340 11.76 -10.61 -22.32
CA LEU A 340 12.61 -11.38 -23.22
C LEU A 340 13.21 -10.44 -24.28
N LYS A 341 14.42 -10.81 -24.79
CA LYS A 341 15.05 -10.11 -25.94
C LYS A 341 14.61 -10.70 -27.24
#